data_92e0815f2cdec417a36cd99361f70ed3
#
_entry.id   92e0815f2cdec417a36cd99361f70ed3
#
_cell.length_a   1.000
_cell.length_b   1.000
_cell.length_c   1.000
_cell.angle_alpha   90.00
_cell.angle_beta   90.00
_cell.angle_gamma   90.00
#
_symmetry.space_group_name_H-M   'P 1'
#
loop_
_entity.id
_entity.type
_entity.pdbx_description
1 polymer ?
#
loop_
_entity_poly.entity_id
_entity_poly.type
_entity_poly.pdbx_seq_one_letter_code
_entity_poly.pdbx_strand_id
1 'polypeptide(L)'
;VCNGPYMITEWTPRERIVCKKNPNYKGGWDSKRIVNNKPTFLLLENSSASFTAYNSGEAQLIKDVPTEEIPTLKKAADGGDFYVDTILGTYYLSMNLNKAPFNNKNVRKALNLAIDRDYIANTIMQGTYSPAYNYAGPGVVDNEGMFFDNAVKENGGETYISKDYQANREEAKKALAEAGYPDGKGFPTITYSTNDAGYHKAVAEYLQSAYAQLGITMKIDIVEWSSFTPQR
;
A
#
# COMPACT_ATOMS: atom_id res chain seq x y z
N VAL A 1 5.36 -11.36 -27.63
CA VAL A 1 6.02 -10.22 -28.32
C VAL A 1 6.48 -9.26 -27.25
N CYS A 2 7.75 -8.87 -27.23
CA CYS A 2 8.29 -7.86 -26.33
C CYS A 2 9.22 -6.91 -27.11
N ASN A 3 9.22 -5.65 -26.72
CA ASN A 3 10.11 -4.59 -27.22
C ASN A 3 11.14 -4.14 -26.15
N GLY A 4 11.15 -4.79 -25.01
CA GLY A 4 12.07 -4.51 -23.90
C GLY A 4 13.47 -5.09 -24.11
N PRO A 5 14.40 -4.74 -23.20
CA PRO A 5 15.80 -5.15 -23.27
C PRO A 5 16.02 -6.65 -23.04
N TYR A 6 15.08 -7.32 -22.39
CA TYR A 6 15.15 -8.76 -22.13
C TYR A 6 13.96 -9.49 -22.74
N MET A 7 14.17 -10.74 -23.09
CA MET A 7 13.13 -11.65 -23.56
C MET A 7 13.10 -12.91 -22.69
N ILE A 8 11.90 -13.43 -22.43
CA ILE A 8 11.71 -14.67 -21.68
C ILE A 8 12.19 -15.85 -22.54
N THR A 9 12.99 -16.72 -21.95
CA THR A 9 13.49 -17.95 -22.59
C THR A 9 12.99 -19.21 -21.92
N GLU A 10 12.59 -19.11 -20.64
CA GLU A 10 12.02 -20.21 -19.88
C GLU A 10 10.95 -19.65 -18.92
N TRP A 11 9.87 -20.35 -18.77
CA TRP A 11 8.87 -20.09 -17.77
C TRP A 11 8.37 -21.40 -17.17
N THR A 12 8.80 -21.66 -15.95
CA THR A 12 8.30 -22.77 -15.12
C THR A 12 7.31 -22.19 -14.10
N PRO A 13 6.00 -22.45 -14.24
CA PRO A 13 4.99 -21.92 -13.33
C PRO A 13 5.30 -22.26 -11.87
N ARG A 14 5.15 -21.26 -10.97
CA ARG A 14 5.42 -21.36 -9.52
C ARG A 14 6.88 -21.65 -9.14
N GLU A 15 7.80 -21.63 -10.08
CA GLU A 15 9.22 -21.87 -9.83
C GLU A 15 10.05 -20.67 -10.26
N ARG A 16 10.14 -20.39 -11.58
CA ARG A 16 11.00 -19.34 -12.08
C ARG A 16 10.63 -18.84 -13.49
N ILE A 17 11.09 -17.64 -13.78
CA ILE A 17 11.13 -17.10 -15.14
C ILE A 17 12.60 -16.76 -15.45
N VAL A 18 13.11 -17.27 -16.57
CA VAL A 18 14.46 -16.99 -17.04
C VAL A 18 14.41 -16.09 -18.25
N CYS A 19 15.22 -15.04 -18.24
CA CYS A 19 15.34 -14.08 -19.33
C CYS A 19 16.75 -14.07 -19.92
N LYS A 20 16.87 -13.61 -21.17
CA LYS A 20 18.15 -13.27 -21.79
C LYS A 20 18.04 -11.93 -22.53
N LYS A 21 19.17 -11.32 -22.85
CA LYS A 21 19.22 -10.10 -23.67
C LYS A 21 18.46 -10.28 -24.98
N ASN A 22 17.61 -9.31 -25.30
CA ASN A 22 16.87 -9.28 -26.55
C ASN A 22 17.76 -8.70 -27.67
N PRO A 23 18.15 -9.49 -28.69
CA PRO A 23 19.03 -9.02 -29.75
C PRO A 23 18.36 -7.95 -30.64
N ASN A 24 17.04 -7.85 -30.62
CA ASN A 24 16.26 -6.87 -31.39
C ASN A 24 15.97 -5.57 -30.62
N TYR A 25 16.48 -5.44 -29.38
CA TYR A 25 16.27 -4.23 -28.61
C TYR A 25 17.03 -3.05 -29.18
N LYS A 26 16.28 -1.99 -29.56
CA LYS A 26 16.83 -0.78 -30.19
C LYS A 26 17.05 0.40 -29.25
N GLY A 27 16.71 0.26 -27.98
CA GLY A 27 16.90 1.32 -26.97
C GLY A 27 18.33 1.53 -26.50
N GLY A 28 19.29 0.78 -27.11
CA GLY A 28 20.69 0.82 -26.72
C GLY A 28 21.01 0.02 -25.46
N TRP A 29 22.16 -0.64 -25.47
CA TRP A 29 22.69 -1.36 -24.31
C TRP A 29 23.76 -0.51 -23.64
N ASP A 30 23.45 0.09 -22.51
CA ASP A 30 24.44 0.71 -21.65
C ASP A 30 25.18 -0.38 -20.86
N SER A 31 26.38 -0.76 -21.31
CA SER A 31 27.17 -1.80 -20.66
C SER A 31 27.62 -1.46 -19.23
N LYS A 32 27.52 -0.18 -18.82
CA LYS A 32 27.82 0.25 -17.44
C LYS A 32 26.61 0.03 -16.51
N ARG A 33 25.39 0.09 -17.04
CA ARG A 33 24.15 -0.06 -16.28
C ARG A 33 23.50 -1.43 -16.43
N ILE A 34 23.62 -2.04 -17.62
CA ILE A 34 22.93 -3.29 -17.97
C ILE A 34 23.97 -4.40 -18.15
N VAL A 35 24.52 -4.85 -17.03
CA VAL A 35 25.57 -5.88 -16.99
C VAL A 35 25.02 -7.30 -16.97
N ASN A 36 23.81 -7.51 -16.47
CA ASN A 36 23.22 -8.83 -16.35
C ASN A 36 22.86 -9.42 -17.72
N ASN A 37 23.32 -10.64 -17.98
CA ASN A 37 23.08 -11.34 -19.24
C ASN A 37 21.86 -12.26 -19.17
N LYS A 38 21.57 -12.80 -17.98
CA LYS A 38 20.54 -13.83 -17.75
C LYS A 38 19.80 -13.57 -16.43
N PRO A 39 18.94 -12.52 -16.34
CA PRO A 39 18.10 -12.34 -15.17
C PRO A 39 17.18 -13.54 -14.98
N THR A 40 17.10 -14.03 -13.74
CA THR A 40 16.19 -15.10 -13.34
C THR A 40 15.31 -14.58 -12.22
N PHE A 41 14.00 -14.70 -12.37
CA PHE A 41 13.01 -14.34 -11.37
C PHE A 41 12.51 -15.61 -10.68
N LEU A 42 12.78 -15.75 -9.41
CA LEU A 42 12.20 -16.81 -8.58
C LEU A 42 10.75 -16.45 -8.23
N LEU A 43 9.84 -17.38 -8.41
CA LEU A 43 8.41 -17.19 -8.14
C LEU A 43 8.09 -17.76 -6.76
N LEU A 44 8.44 -17.00 -5.72
CA LEU A 44 8.30 -17.39 -4.32
C LEU A 44 6.94 -16.95 -3.77
N GLU A 45 6.36 -17.73 -2.86
CA GLU A 45 4.98 -17.54 -2.40
C GLU A 45 4.80 -16.31 -1.50
N ASN A 46 5.83 -15.93 -0.72
CA ASN A 46 5.72 -14.85 0.26
C ASN A 46 7.07 -14.18 0.52
N SER A 47 7.03 -13.08 1.27
CA SER A 47 8.22 -12.30 1.62
C SER A 47 9.21 -13.06 2.50
N SER A 48 8.75 -13.97 3.37
CA SER A 48 9.64 -14.77 4.23
C SER A 48 10.45 -15.77 3.41
N ALA A 49 9.84 -16.43 2.41
CA ALA A 49 10.55 -17.29 1.46
C ALA A 49 11.56 -16.47 0.64
N SER A 50 11.19 -15.27 0.17
CA SER A 50 12.09 -14.37 -0.54
C SER A 50 13.28 -13.93 0.32
N PHE A 51 13.03 -13.60 1.57
CA PHE A 51 14.07 -13.20 2.52
C PHE A 51 15.03 -14.35 2.85
N THR A 52 14.51 -15.57 2.97
CA THR A 52 15.33 -16.79 3.13
C THR A 52 16.23 -17.02 1.91
N ALA A 53 15.68 -16.91 0.69
CA ALA A 53 16.44 -17.07 -0.55
C ALA A 53 17.56 -16.00 -0.68
N TYR A 54 17.30 -14.76 -0.24
CA TYR A 54 18.31 -13.72 -0.20
C TYR A 54 19.43 -14.03 0.80
N ASN A 55 19.09 -14.41 2.02
CA ASN A 55 20.06 -14.73 3.08
C ASN A 55 20.90 -15.96 2.77
N SER A 56 20.38 -16.91 1.99
CA SER A 56 21.14 -18.09 1.52
C SER A 56 22.00 -17.81 0.27
N GLY A 57 21.88 -16.60 -0.33
CA GLY A 57 22.59 -16.24 -1.57
C GLY A 57 21.95 -16.79 -2.85
N GLU A 58 20.82 -17.45 -2.77
CA GLU A 58 20.06 -17.91 -3.93
C GLU A 58 19.48 -16.74 -4.73
N ALA A 59 18.95 -15.72 -4.04
CA ALA A 59 18.51 -14.48 -4.64
C ALA A 59 19.49 -13.34 -4.33
N GLN A 60 19.83 -12.52 -5.32
CA GLN A 60 20.71 -11.34 -5.18
C GLN A 60 19.94 -10.04 -4.95
N LEU A 61 18.64 -10.05 -5.21
CA LEU A 61 17.74 -8.93 -5.02
C LEU A 61 16.36 -9.45 -4.63
N ILE A 62 15.76 -8.87 -3.61
CA ILE A 62 14.35 -9.09 -3.27
C ILE A 62 13.64 -7.74 -3.17
N LYS A 63 12.38 -7.69 -3.53
CA LYS A 63 11.58 -6.47 -3.49
C LYS A 63 10.86 -6.31 -2.16
N ASP A 64 10.30 -7.40 -1.65
CA ASP A 64 9.45 -7.38 -0.46
C ASP A 64 10.16 -8.10 0.70
N VAL A 65 10.34 -7.38 1.80
CA VAL A 65 10.96 -7.87 3.03
C VAL A 65 9.87 -8.10 4.07
N PRO A 66 9.94 -9.18 4.89
CA PRO A 66 9.03 -9.33 6.02
C PRO A 66 9.06 -8.10 6.93
N THR A 67 7.87 -7.61 7.31
CA THR A 67 7.74 -6.36 8.06
C THR A 67 8.48 -6.41 9.40
N GLU A 68 8.52 -7.58 10.03
CA GLU A 68 9.22 -7.85 11.29
C GLU A 68 10.75 -7.71 11.19
N GLU A 69 11.32 -7.88 10.01
CA GLU A 69 12.77 -7.77 9.77
C GLU A 69 13.23 -6.32 9.51
N ILE A 70 12.32 -5.44 9.12
CA ILE A 70 12.63 -4.06 8.75
C ILE A 70 13.38 -3.29 9.84
N PRO A 71 13.01 -3.35 11.14
CA PRO A 71 13.74 -2.65 12.18
C PRO A 71 15.20 -3.08 12.31
N THR A 72 15.48 -4.36 12.12
CA THR A 72 16.84 -4.92 12.16
C THR A 72 17.64 -4.46 10.96
N LEU A 73 17.05 -4.53 9.77
CA LEU A 73 17.68 -4.11 8.52
C LEU A 73 17.97 -2.61 8.49
N LYS A 74 17.07 -1.78 9.00
CA LYS A 74 17.30 -0.33 9.13
C LYS A 74 18.47 0.00 10.05
N LYS A 75 18.68 -0.76 11.14
CA LYS A 75 19.83 -0.58 12.04
C LYS A 75 21.14 -1.01 11.39
N ALA A 76 21.12 -2.00 10.52
CA ALA A 76 22.28 -2.50 9.81
C ALA A 76 22.61 -1.65 8.56
N ALA A 77 21.78 -0.66 8.21
CA ALA A 77 21.82 0.04 6.92
C ALA A 77 22.96 1.05 6.75
N ASP A 78 23.80 1.30 7.77
CA ASP A 78 25.04 2.07 7.58
C ASP A 78 26.04 1.25 6.72
N GLY A 79 25.79 1.23 5.39
CA GLY A 79 26.54 0.46 4.41
C GLY A 79 25.96 -0.91 4.05
N GLY A 80 24.72 -1.20 4.48
CA GLY A 80 24.02 -2.44 4.16
C GLY A 80 23.24 -2.40 2.84
N ASP A 81 22.64 -3.52 2.50
CA ASP A 81 21.94 -3.76 1.23
C ASP A 81 20.42 -3.47 1.30
N PHE A 82 19.96 -2.75 2.33
CA PHE A 82 18.56 -2.43 2.53
C PHE A 82 18.25 -0.98 2.14
N TYR A 83 17.36 -0.83 1.16
CA TYR A 83 16.95 0.47 0.63
C TYR A 83 15.43 0.62 0.73
N VAL A 84 14.97 1.83 1.07
CA VAL A 84 13.56 2.22 1.07
C VAL A 84 13.41 3.39 0.12
N ASP A 85 12.75 3.16 -1.00
CA ASP A 85 12.48 4.17 -2.00
C ASP A 85 10.98 4.47 -2.10
N THR A 86 10.66 5.72 -2.44
CA THR A 86 9.29 6.18 -2.62
C THR A 86 8.79 5.83 -4.02
N ILE A 87 7.60 5.26 -4.09
CA ILE A 87 6.86 5.07 -5.36
C ILE A 87 5.70 6.05 -5.42
N LEU A 88 5.33 6.49 -6.64
CA LEU A 88 4.17 7.35 -6.89
C LEU A 88 2.89 6.52 -6.81
N GLY A 89 2.46 6.22 -5.60
CA GLY A 89 1.27 5.43 -5.35
C GLY A 89 0.69 5.70 -3.98
N THR A 90 -0.63 5.61 -3.86
CA THR A 90 -1.34 5.75 -2.60
C THR A 90 -2.08 4.47 -2.28
N TYR A 91 -1.82 3.91 -1.10
CA TYR A 91 -2.59 2.80 -0.56
C TYR A 91 -3.88 3.33 0.06
N TYR A 92 -5.02 2.86 -0.40
CA TYR A 92 -6.33 3.38 -0.02
C TYR A 92 -7.37 2.29 0.18
N LEU A 93 -8.44 2.64 0.91
CA LEU A 93 -9.61 1.80 1.10
C LEU A 93 -10.70 2.19 0.10
N SER A 94 -11.18 1.23 -0.67
CA SER A 94 -12.33 1.41 -1.56
C SER A 94 -13.64 1.21 -0.80
N MET A 95 -14.62 2.08 -1.05
CA MET A 95 -15.96 1.97 -0.51
C MET A 95 -16.97 1.87 -1.65
N ASN A 96 -17.91 0.92 -1.59
CA ASN A 96 -18.96 0.80 -2.60
C ASN A 96 -20.02 1.87 -2.41
N LEU A 97 -19.94 2.95 -3.16
CA LEU A 97 -20.81 4.12 -3.06
C LEU A 97 -22.30 3.82 -3.39
N ASN A 98 -22.56 2.71 -4.06
CA ASN A 98 -23.91 2.29 -4.44
C ASN A 98 -24.61 1.49 -3.33
N LYS A 99 -23.92 1.18 -2.24
CA LYS A 99 -24.45 0.41 -1.10
C LYS A 99 -24.47 1.23 0.17
N ALA A 100 -25.61 1.18 0.91
CA ALA A 100 -25.65 1.69 2.27
C ALA A 100 -24.69 0.87 3.17
N PRO A 101 -24.03 1.50 4.15
CA PRO A 101 -24.13 2.91 4.52
C PRO A 101 -23.16 3.82 3.74
N PHE A 102 -22.36 3.30 2.79
CA PHE A 102 -21.29 4.02 2.10
C PHE A 102 -21.79 5.04 1.06
N ASN A 103 -23.06 5.00 0.68
CA ASN A 103 -23.67 6.05 -0.14
C ASN A 103 -23.80 7.39 0.60
N ASN A 104 -23.75 7.40 1.94
CA ASN A 104 -23.75 8.63 2.75
C ASN A 104 -22.34 9.22 2.84
N LYS A 105 -22.19 10.49 2.44
CA LYS A 105 -20.90 11.22 2.47
C LYS A 105 -20.31 11.33 3.89
N ASN A 106 -21.17 11.59 4.90
CA ASN A 106 -20.73 11.75 6.27
C ASN A 106 -20.25 10.44 6.89
N VAL A 107 -20.83 9.29 6.49
CA VAL A 107 -20.30 7.97 6.85
C VAL A 107 -18.88 7.80 6.31
N ARG A 108 -18.65 8.08 5.03
CA ARG A 108 -17.32 7.95 4.43
C ARG A 108 -16.30 8.91 5.08
N LYS A 109 -16.74 10.14 5.39
CA LYS A 109 -15.91 11.12 6.13
C LYS A 109 -15.53 10.58 7.50
N ALA A 110 -16.50 10.04 8.26
CA ALA A 110 -16.26 9.49 9.59
C ALA A 110 -15.26 8.33 9.56
N LEU A 111 -15.46 7.36 8.67
CA LEU A 111 -14.55 6.22 8.51
C LEU A 111 -13.12 6.65 8.11
N ASN A 112 -13.01 7.66 7.25
CA ASN A 112 -11.71 8.19 6.82
C ASN A 112 -10.97 8.92 7.94
N LEU A 113 -11.68 9.72 8.75
CA LEU A 113 -11.12 10.47 9.89
C LEU A 113 -10.75 9.56 11.07
N ALA A 114 -11.38 8.39 11.20
CA ALA A 114 -11.08 7.42 12.26
C ALA A 114 -9.73 6.72 12.10
N ILE A 115 -9.03 6.91 10.98
CA ILE A 115 -7.77 6.23 10.67
C ILE A 115 -6.59 7.07 11.15
N ASP A 116 -5.80 6.54 12.10
CA ASP A 116 -4.48 7.06 12.45
C ASP A 116 -3.47 6.61 11.38
N ARG A 117 -3.13 7.55 10.51
CA ARG A 117 -2.21 7.31 9.40
C ARG A 117 -0.77 7.18 9.85
N ASP A 118 -0.40 7.91 10.90
CA ASP A 118 0.94 7.84 11.48
C ASP A 118 1.18 6.49 12.15
N TYR A 119 0.18 5.95 12.84
CA TYR A 119 0.26 4.61 13.42
C TYR A 119 0.44 3.54 12.32
N ILE A 120 -0.35 3.60 11.25
CA ILE A 120 -0.18 2.67 10.13
C ILE A 120 1.22 2.80 9.53
N ALA A 121 1.65 4.00 9.17
CA ALA A 121 2.92 4.23 8.49
C ALA A 121 4.13 3.85 9.36
N ASN A 122 4.13 4.25 10.64
CA ASN A 122 5.30 4.13 11.50
C ASN A 122 5.32 2.83 12.30
N THR A 123 4.15 2.31 12.71
CA THR A 123 4.07 1.11 13.55
C THR A 123 3.81 -0.14 12.72
N ILE A 124 2.76 -0.16 11.89
CA ILE A 124 2.44 -1.36 11.10
C ILE A 124 3.43 -1.52 9.95
N MET A 125 3.69 -0.44 9.21
CA MET A 125 4.56 -0.45 8.02
C MET A 125 6.03 -0.16 8.34
N GLN A 126 6.37 -0.02 9.62
CA GLN A 126 7.74 0.20 10.12
C GLN A 126 8.47 1.35 9.42
N GLY A 127 7.73 2.43 9.05
CA GLY A 127 8.27 3.62 8.39
C GLY A 127 8.75 3.38 6.95
N THR A 128 8.21 2.38 6.25
CA THR A 128 8.41 2.16 4.81
C THR A 128 7.34 2.84 3.97
N TYR A 129 6.32 3.39 4.60
CA TYR A 129 5.26 4.21 4.00
C TYR A 129 5.20 5.57 4.67
N SER A 130 4.67 6.56 3.96
CA SER A 130 4.39 7.87 4.51
C SER A 130 2.89 8.06 4.73
N PRO A 131 2.47 8.78 5.80
CA PRO A 131 1.06 9.08 6.02
C PRO A 131 0.49 9.89 4.84
N ALA A 132 -0.64 9.46 4.27
CA ALA A 132 -1.30 10.15 3.17
C ALA A 132 -2.48 10.99 3.67
N TYR A 133 -2.39 12.30 3.50
CA TYR A 133 -3.46 13.25 3.84
C TYR A 133 -4.28 13.64 2.60
N ASN A 134 -3.76 13.36 1.41
CA ASN A 134 -4.41 13.54 0.10
C ASN A 134 -4.33 12.23 -0.69
N TYR A 135 -5.19 12.11 -1.71
CA TYR A 135 -5.15 10.95 -2.60
C TYR A 135 -3.94 10.97 -3.52
N ALA A 136 -3.57 12.14 -4.04
CA ALA A 136 -2.34 12.29 -4.79
C ALA A 136 -1.15 12.46 -3.83
N GLY A 137 -0.12 11.65 -4.00
CA GLY A 137 1.09 11.72 -3.19
C GLY A 137 1.96 12.94 -3.51
N PRO A 138 2.91 13.29 -2.63
CA PRO A 138 3.73 14.50 -2.76
C PRO A 138 4.66 14.49 -3.98
N GLY A 139 4.90 13.35 -4.63
CA GLY A 139 5.69 13.25 -5.86
C GLY A 139 4.91 13.47 -7.14
N VAL A 140 3.58 13.64 -7.06
CA VAL A 140 2.73 13.91 -8.23
C VAL A 140 2.83 15.40 -8.56
N VAL A 141 3.15 15.70 -9.81
CA VAL A 141 3.26 17.07 -10.33
C VAL A 141 2.24 17.30 -11.44
N ASP A 142 1.86 18.56 -11.63
CA ASP A 142 1.07 19.00 -12.77
C ASP A 142 1.93 19.19 -14.04
N ASN A 143 1.33 19.69 -15.12
CA ASN A 143 2.00 19.95 -16.39
C ASN A 143 3.03 21.10 -16.34
N GLU A 144 3.01 21.92 -15.30
CA GLU A 144 3.97 23.01 -15.06
C GLU A 144 5.07 22.59 -14.07
N GLY A 145 5.00 21.35 -13.56
CA GLY A 145 5.96 20.81 -12.61
C GLY A 145 5.67 21.18 -11.15
N MET A 146 4.50 21.76 -10.87
CA MET A 146 4.10 22.07 -9.51
C MET A 146 3.63 20.83 -8.77
N PHE A 147 4.16 20.57 -7.58
CA PHE A 147 3.71 19.49 -6.72
C PHE A 147 2.27 19.67 -6.26
N PHE A 148 1.51 18.58 -6.21
CA PHE A 148 0.09 18.56 -5.86
C PHE A 148 -0.22 19.30 -4.55
N ASP A 149 0.57 19.11 -3.50
CA ASP A 149 0.37 19.79 -2.21
C ASP A 149 0.51 21.32 -2.31
N ASN A 150 1.36 21.82 -3.19
CA ASN A 150 1.50 23.26 -3.45
C ASN A 150 0.31 23.77 -4.25
N ALA A 151 -0.11 23.06 -5.29
CA ALA A 151 -1.28 23.41 -6.08
C ALA A 151 -2.56 23.46 -5.22
N VAL A 152 -2.73 22.55 -4.27
CA VAL A 152 -3.85 22.56 -3.31
C VAL A 152 -3.82 23.84 -2.47
N LYS A 153 -2.67 24.21 -1.91
CA LYS A 153 -2.52 25.42 -1.09
C LYS A 153 -2.79 26.70 -1.89
N GLU A 154 -2.22 26.82 -3.08
CA GLU A 154 -2.38 28.00 -3.95
C GLU A 154 -3.82 28.21 -4.41
N ASN A 155 -4.57 27.14 -4.60
CA ASN A 155 -5.98 27.19 -4.97
C ASN A 155 -6.95 27.28 -3.77
N GLY A 156 -6.44 27.55 -2.56
CA GLY A 156 -7.25 27.66 -1.35
C GLY A 156 -7.89 26.34 -0.90
N GLY A 157 -7.38 25.23 -1.39
CA GLY A 157 -7.83 23.90 -0.99
C GLY A 157 -7.27 23.52 0.36
N GLU A 158 -8.11 22.94 1.19
CA GLU A 158 -7.71 22.38 2.48
C GLU A 158 -8.09 20.89 2.53
N THR A 159 -7.18 20.09 3.08
CA THR A 159 -7.56 18.74 3.48
C THR A 159 -8.42 18.82 4.75
N TYR A 160 -9.52 18.05 4.80
CA TYR A 160 -10.31 17.93 6.02
C TYR A 160 -9.68 16.98 7.05
N ILE A 161 -8.54 16.38 6.73
CA ILE A 161 -7.80 15.47 7.59
C ILE A 161 -6.69 16.27 8.28
N SER A 162 -6.80 16.42 9.60
CA SER A 162 -5.76 17.03 10.42
C SER A 162 -4.58 16.08 10.64
N LYS A 163 -3.40 16.62 10.92
CA LYS A 163 -2.29 15.85 11.49
C LYS A 163 -2.53 15.47 12.95
N ASP A 164 -3.43 16.18 13.64
CA ASP A 164 -3.89 15.81 14.98
C ASP A 164 -4.95 14.72 14.87
N TYR A 165 -4.58 13.50 15.19
CA TYR A 165 -5.47 12.34 15.14
C TYR A 165 -6.64 12.46 16.13
N GLN A 166 -6.44 13.08 17.30
CA GLN A 166 -7.53 13.25 18.27
C GLN A 166 -8.61 14.22 17.75
N ALA A 167 -8.19 15.29 17.10
CA ALA A 167 -9.13 16.19 16.42
C ALA A 167 -9.90 15.47 15.31
N ASN A 168 -9.23 14.63 14.52
CA ASN A 168 -9.89 13.81 13.51
C ASN A 168 -10.93 12.86 14.11
N ARG A 169 -10.64 12.24 15.25
CA ARG A 169 -11.59 11.33 15.93
C ARG A 169 -12.86 12.05 16.40
N GLU A 170 -12.72 13.25 16.94
CA GLU A 170 -13.88 14.03 17.38
C GLU A 170 -14.75 14.46 16.16
N GLU A 171 -14.11 14.86 15.07
CA GLU A 171 -14.82 15.13 13.81
C GLU A 171 -15.45 13.86 13.20
N ALA A 172 -14.80 12.69 13.35
CA ALA A 172 -15.38 11.42 12.92
C ALA A 172 -16.70 11.10 13.66
N LYS A 173 -16.73 11.31 14.99
CA LYS A 173 -17.94 11.13 15.80
C LYS A 173 -19.06 12.06 15.37
N LYS A 174 -18.76 13.35 15.13
CA LYS A 174 -19.73 14.33 14.64
C LYS A 174 -20.29 13.93 13.28
N ALA A 175 -19.42 13.59 12.33
CA ALA A 175 -19.84 13.18 10.99
C ALA A 175 -20.71 11.91 11.04
N LEU A 176 -20.40 10.96 11.94
CA LEU A 176 -21.19 9.75 12.11
C LEU A 176 -22.57 10.05 12.72
N ALA A 177 -22.65 10.98 13.69
CA ALA A 177 -23.90 11.43 14.26
C ALA A 177 -24.77 12.17 13.23
N GLU A 178 -24.20 13.06 12.42
CA GLU A 178 -24.86 13.74 11.30
C GLU A 178 -25.38 12.77 10.24
N ALA A 179 -24.70 11.62 10.09
CA ALA A 179 -25.16 10.54 9.22
C ALA A 179 -26.32 9.73 9.77
N GLY A 180 -26.76 10.02 11.01
CA GLY A 180 -27.87 9.33 11.70
C GLY A 180 -27.43 8.17 12.61
N TYR A 181 -26.12 8.05 12.89
CA TYR A 181 -25.55 6.96 13.70
C TYR A 181 -24.77 7.50 14.92
N PRO A 182 -25.36 8.25 15.84
CA PRO A 182 -24.67 8.75 17.01
C PRO A 182 -24.10 7.59 17.84
N ASP A 183 -22.81 7.68 18.16
CA ASP A 183 -22.05 6.63 18.86
C ASP A 183 -22.16 5.24 18.20
N GLY A 184 -22.32 5.20 16.88
CA GLY A 184 -22.50 3.97 16.12
C GLY A 184 -23.86 3.27 16.26
N LYS A 185 -24.82 3.87 16.99
CA LYS A 185 -26.14 3.26 17.21
C LYS A 185 -26.87 3.03 15.88
N GLY A 186 -27.29 1.79 15.65
CA GLY A 186 -27.99 1.40 14.43
C GLY A 186 -27.10 1.30 13.18
N PHE A 187 -25.79 1.51 13.29
CA PHE A 187 -24.87 1.32 12.17
C PHE A 187 -24.81 -0.18 11.79
N PRO A 188 -24.97 -0.53 10.52
CA PRO A 188 -24.92 -1.92 10.10
C PRO A 188 -23.51 -2.50 10.25
N THR A 189 -23.41 -3.81 10.47
CA THR A 189 -22.11 -4.50 10.38
C THR A 189 -21.57 -4.36 8.95
N ILE A 190 -20.36 -3.87 8.83
CA ILE A 190 -19.65 -3.78 7.56
C ILE A 190 -18.62 -4.90 7.42
N THR A 191 -18.24 -5.24 6.19
CA THR A 191 -17.17 -6.21 5.92
C THR A 191 -16.05 -5.52 5.15
N TYR A 192 -14.82 -5.68 5.62
CA TYR A 192 -13.61 -5.28 4.92
C TYR A 192 -12.97 -6.53 4.34
N SER A 193 -13.00 -6.63 3.01
CA SER A 193 -12.32 -7.72 2.29
C SER A 193 -10.93 -7.25 1.86
N THR A 194 -9.93 -8.08 2.10
CA THR A 194 -8.54 -7.83 1.74
C THR A 194 -7.87 -9.12 1.36
N ASN A 195 -6.69 -9.04 0.75
CA ASN A 195 -5.87 -10.21 0.45
C ASN A 195 -4.99 -10.59 1.63
N ASP A 196 -4.45 -11.80 1.59
CA ASP A 196 -3.65 -12.44 2.63
C ASP A 196 -2.18 -11.98 2.67
N ALA A 197 -1.75 -11.11 1.76
CA ALA A 197 -0.36 -10.69 1.68
C ALA A 197 0.07 -9.80 2.86
N GLY A 198 1.13 -10.21 3.55
CA GLY A 198 1.95 -9.43 4.47
C GLY A 198 1.16 -8.55 5.45
N TYR A 199 1.37 -7.26 5.37
CA TYR A 199 0.81 -6.25 6.28
C TYR A 199 -0.71 -6.02 6.18
N HIS A 200 -1.38 -6.53 5.15
CA HIS A 200 -2.82 -6.28 4.94
C HIS A 200 -3.67 -6.77 6.11
N LYS A 201 -3.31 -7.90 6.69
CA LYS A 201 -3.99 -8.43 7.88
C LYS A 201 -3.84 -7.46 9.07
N ALA A 202 -2.63 -7.01 9.36
CA ALA A 202 -2.37 -6.08 10.46
C ALA A 202 -3.11 -4.74 10.27
N VAL A 203 -3.18 -4.22 9.05
CA VAL A 203 -3.98 -3.04 8.71
C VAL A 203 -5.48 -3.31 8.94
N ALA A 204 -5.99 -4.48 8.53
CA ALA A 204 -7.39 -4.84 8.72
C ALA A 204 -7.76 -4.93 10.22
N GLU A 205 -6.94 -5.55 11.03
CA GLU A 205 -7.12 -5.66 12.49
C GLU A 205 -7.08 -4.29 13.17
N TYR A 206 -6.16 -3.42 12.73
CA TYR A 206 -6.12 -2.03 13.20
C TYR A 206 -7.39 -1.27 12.84
N LEU A 207 -7.87 -1.34 11.58
CA LEU A 207 -9.09 -0.69 11.15
C LEU A 207 -10.32 -1.18 11.94
N GLN A 208 -10.40 -2.48 12.21
CA GLN A 208 -11.44 -3.06 13.04
C GLN A 208 -11.46 -2.42 14.43
N SER A 209 -10.29 -2.29 15.07
CA SER A 209 -10.13 -1.64 16.35
C SER A 209 -10.50 -0.15 16.32
N ALA A 210 -10.02 0.58 15.28
CA ALA A 210 -10.30 2.00 15.12
C ALA A 210 -11.80 2.29 14.95
N TYR A 211 -12.50 1.48 14.14
CA TYR A 211 -13.93 1.63 13.90
C TYR A 211 -14.77 1.17 15.11
N ALA A 212 -14.31 0.18 15.87
CA ALA A 212 -14.97 -0.20 17.13
C ALA A 212 -15.03 0.96 18.13
N GLN A 213 -14.03 1.86 18.13
CA GLN A 213 -14.04 3.07 18.97
C GLN A 213 -15.11 4.11 18.55
N LEU A 214 -15.67 3.98 17.36
CA LEU A 214 -16.85 4.74 16.90
C LEU A 214 -18.17 3.96 17.11
N GLY A 215 -18.14 2.79 17.76
CA GLY A 215 -19.29 1.91 17.91
C GLY A 215 -19.66 1.11 16.66
N ILE A 216 -18.74 1.01 15.68
CA ILE A 216 -18.97 0.32 14.41
C ILE A 216 -18.40 -1.09 14.48
N THR A 217 -19.23 -2.08 14.14
CA THR A 217 -18.79 -3.47 14.00
C THR A 217 -18.29 -3.72 12.58
N MET A 218 -17.03 -4.11 12.45
CA MET A 218 -16.43 -4.51 11.17
C MET A 218 -16.00 -5.97 11.22
N LYS A 219 -16.37 -6.74 10.19
CA LYS A 219 -15.84 -8.09 9.93
C LYS A 219 -14.66 -7.98 8.98
N ILE A 220 -13.67 -8.83 9.19
CA ILE A 220 -12.51 -8.97 8.28
C ILE A 220 -12.72 -10.22 7.46
N ASP A 221 -12.57 -10.09 6.15
CA ASP A 221 -12.62 -11.18 5.18
C ASP A 221 -11.29 -11.20 4.43
N ILE A 222 -10.47 -12.21 4.70
CA ILE A 222 -9.14 -12.38 4.08
C ILE A 222 -9.27 -13.41 2.97
N VAL A 223 -8.98 -12.97 1.75
CA VAL A 223 -9.16 -13.75 0.53
C VAL A 223 -7.82 -13.87 -0.17
N GLU A 224 -7.51 -15.05 -0.69
CA GLU A 224 -6.33 -15.24 -1.54
C GLU A 224 -6.39 -14.33 -2.77
N TRP A 225 -5.23 -13.84 -3.23
CA TRP A 225 -5.13 -12.77 -4.24
C TRP A 225 -5.88 -13.05 -5.56
N SER A 226 -5.79 -14.29 -6.06
CA SER A 226 -6.46 -14.64 -7.33
C SER A 226 -7.98 -14.61 -7.22
N SER A 227 -8.49 -14.91 -6.02
CA SER A 227 -9.92 -14.87 -5.69
C SER A 227 -10.38 -13.46 -5.33
N PHE A 228 -9.49 -12.63 -4.76
CA PHE A 228 -9.77 -11.24 -4.37
C PHE A 228 -9.91 -10.32 -5.59
N THR A 229 -9.04 -10.46 -6.58
CA THR A 229 -8.98 -9.55 -7.73
C THR A 229 -10.30 -9.42 -8.52
N PRO A 230 -11.05 -10.50 -8.78
CA PRO A 230 -12.35 -10.38 -9.48
C PRO A 230 -13.49 -9.78 -8.64
N GLN A 231 -13.31 -9.66 -7.31
CA GLN A 231 -14.36 -9.21 -6.40
C GLN A 231 -14.33 -7.69 -6.12
N ARG A 232 -13.28 -6.99 -6.51
CA ARG A 232 -13.10 -5.55 -6.28
C ARG A 232 -13.57 -4.66 -7.43
#